data_fc45b6441f2285fd2cdf8eebf3b1099e
#
_entry.id   fc45b6441f2285fd2cdf8eebf3b1099e
#
_cell.length_a   1.000
_cell.length_b   1.000
_cell.length_c   1.000
_cell.angle_alpha   90.00
_cell.angle_beta   90.00
_cell.angle_gamma   90.00
#
_symmetry.space_group_name_H-M   'P 1'
#
loop_
_entity.id
_entity.type
_entity.pdbx_description
1 polymer ?
#
loop_
_entity_poly.entity_id
_entity_poly.type
_entity_poly.pdbx_seq_one_letter_code
_entity_poly.pdbx_strand_id
1 'polypeptide(L)'
;IMGMIVDRYPSRWGKRKHWIAIGVPVLLIASWYIFFPGDNQPPIYLGFWLFILYLAFTFVGLTQQAWGVDISKSYNDRSKVYGWREMGSIFGMMSVLALPAILESSGANFTEMVGGMGYFFIFALPITALFGLLIIPDDKKSEGTSFPKISDIPLLLKGNRPLEIIIYQKYLHLVVHILNLQKCIMNLVYWKKIKKIELLV
;
A
#
# COMPACT_ATOMS: atom_id res chain seq x y z
N ILE A 1 9.23 10.93 8.65
CA ILE A 1 9.50 12.02 7.67
C ILE A 1 8.27 12.29 6.83
N MET A 2 7.70 11.29 6.12
CA MET A 2 6.52 11.48 5.23
C MET A 2 5.30 12.01 5.99
N GLY A 3 4.97 11.49 7.17
CA GLY A 3 3.84 12.00 7.98
C GLY A 3 4.02 13.48 8.36
N MET A 4 5.23 13.91 8.67
CA MET A 4 5.53 15.32 8.99
C MET A 4 5.31 16.25 7.79
N ILE A 5 5.58 15.79 6.57
CA ILE A 5 5.34 16.57 5.33
C ILE A 5 3.83 16.73 5.11
N VAL A 6 3.07 15.65 5.25
CA VAL A 6 1.61 15.64 5.09
C VAL A 6 0.94 16.60 6.09
N ASP A 7 1.43 16.63 7.32
CA ASP A 7 0.85 17.45 8.37
C ASP A 7 1.23 18.96 8.28
N ARG A 8 2.35 19.28 7.61
CA ARG A 8 2.87 20.65 7.53
C ARG A 8 2.18 21.52 6.48
N TYR A 9 1.57 20.93 5.46
CA TYR A 9 0.97 21.66 4.34
C TYR A 9 -0.54 21.38 4.24
N PRO A 10 -1.40 22.04 5.05
CA PRO A 10 -2.85 21.94 4.90
C PRO A 10 -3.31 22.65 3.62
N SER A 11 -4.24 22.05 2.89
CA SER A 11 -4.83 22.62 1.67
C SER A 11 -6.26 23.10 1.94
N ARG A 12 -6.80 23.93 1.00
CA ARG A 12 -8.20 24.37 1.01
C ARG A 12 -9.21 23.21 0.92
N TRP A 13 -8.79 22.06 0.41
CA TRP A 13 -9.62 20.85 0.24
C TRP A 13 -9.65 19.95 1.50
N GLY A 14 -8.94 20.35 2.54
CA GLY A 14 -8.75 19.60 3.76
C GLY A 14 -7.27 19.25 4.01
N LYS A 15 -7.00 18.73 5.21
CA LYS A 15 -5.63 18.44 5.64
C LYS A 15 -5.03 17.23 4.88
N ARG A 16 -5.87 16.24 4.51
CA ARG A 16 -5.38 14.96 3.98
C ARG A 16 -5.91 14.60 2.60
N LYS A 17 -7.09 15.11 2.20
CA LYS A 17 -7.71 14.79 0.91
C LYS A 17 -6.83 15.12 -0.30
N HIS A 18 -6.19 16.28 -0.29
CA HIS A 18 -5.35 16.71 -1.43
C HIS A 18 -4.14 15.79 -1.65
N TRP A 19 -3.58 15.21 -0.58
CA TRP A 19 -2.45 14.30 -0.68
C TRP A 19 -2.86 12.97 -1.33
N ILE A 20 -4.06 12.46 -1.00
CA ILE A 20 -4.62 11.28 -1.65
C ILE A 20 -4.93 11.60 -3.12
N ALA A 21 -5.52 12.77 -3.39
CA ALA A 21 -5.83 13.22 -4.75
C ALA A 21 -4.58 13.36 -5.66
N ILE A 22 -3.41 13.67 -5.08
CA ILE A 22 -2.13 13.72 -5.81
C ILE A 22 -1.51 12.31 -5.92
N GLY A 23 -1.59 11.51 -4.87
CA GLY A 23 -0.96 10.19 -4.84
C GLY A 23 -1.64 9.16 -5.74
N VAL A 24 -2.97 9.23 -5.88
CA VAL A 24 -3.73 8.29 -6.74
C VAL A 24 -3.33 8.38 -8.21
N PRO A 25 -3.24 9.55 -8.87
CA PRO A 25 -2.73 9.65 -10.23
C PRO A 25 -1.31 9.09 -10.41
N VAL A 26 -0.42 9.30 -9.44
CA VAL A 26 0.94 8.74 -9.50
C VAL A 26 0.91 7.22 -9.44
N LEU A 27 0.05 6.65 -8.58
CA LEU A 27 -0.18 5.20 -8.52
C LEU A 27 -0.73 4.66 -9.85
N LEU A 28 -1.69 5.35 -10.47
CA LEU A 28 -2.26 4.96 -11.75
C LEU A 28 -1.22 4.94 -12.87
N ILE A 29 -0.43 6.00 -12.97
CA ILE A 29 0.63 6.12 -13.98
C ILE A 29 1.66 5.00 -13.78
N ALA A 30 2.16 4.81 -12.56
CA ALA A 30 3.13 3.77 -12.29
C ALA A 30 2.58 2.36 -12.58
N SER A 31 1.33 2.10 -12.21
CA SER A 31 0.66 0.83 -12.51
C SER A 31 0.49 0.61 -14.00
N TRP A 32 0.10 1.63 -14.75
CA TRP A 32 -0.02 1.53 -16.21
C TRP A 32 1.29 1.04 -16.84
N TYR A 33 2.40 1.68 -16.52
CA TYR A 33 3.71 1.31 -17.08
C TYR A 33 4.24 -0.06 -16.60
N ILE A 34 3.76 -0.56 -15.46
CA ILE A 34 4.12 -1.90 -14.96
C ILE A 34 3.29 -2.99 -15.64
N PHE A 35 1.97 -2.80 -15.76
CA PHE A 35 1.08 -3.81 -16.33
C PHE A 35 1.09 -3.83 -17.87
N PHE A 36 1.39 -2.70 -18.50
CA PHE A 36 1.45 -2.55 -19.97
C PHE A 36 2.81 -2.01 -20.41
N PRO A 37 3.89 -2.76 -20.17
CA PRO A 37 5.21 -2.37 -20.65
C PRO A 37 5.25 -2.44 -22.18
N GLY A 38 5.92 -1.47 -22.83
CA GLY A 38 6.21 -1.54 -24.24
C GLY A 38 7.19 -2.66 -24.57
N ASP A 39 7.36 -3.00 -25.85
CA ASP A 39 8.24 -4.05 -26.30
C ASP A 39 9.71 -3.75 -25.95
N ASN A 40 10.47 -4.81 -25.59
CA ASN A 40 11.92 -4.77 -25.33
C ASN A 40 12.38 -3.79 -24.23
N GLN A 41 11.61 -3.65 -23.16
CA GLN A 41 12.02 -2.80 -22.03
C GLN A 41 13.16 -3.44 -21.22
N PRO A 42 14.20 -2.67 -20.87
CA PRO A 42 15.29 -3.17 -20.03
C PRO A 42 14.80 -3.48 -18.61
N PRO A 43 15.41 -4.41 -17.86
CA PRO A 43 15.00 -4.75 -16.49
C PRO A 43 14.97 -3.55 -15.53
N ILE A 44 15.84 -2.56 -15.75
CA ILE A 44 15.90 -1.33 -14.95
C ILE A 44 14.61 -0.51 -15.05
N TYR A 45 13.91 -0.57 -16.18
CA TYR A 45 12.62 0.09 -16.38
C TYR A 45 11.58 -0.40 -15.38
N LEU A 46 11.45 -1.72 -15.23
CA LEU A 46 10.53 -2.31 -14.27
C LEU A 46 10.90 -1.93 -12.83
N GLY A 47 12.19 -1.98 -12.50
CA GLY A 47 12.69 -1.58 -11.18
C GLY A 47 12.36 -0.12 -10.85
N PHE A 48 12.51 0.79 -11.81
CA PHE A 48 12.20 2.21 -11.64
C PHE A 48 10.70 2.43 -11.37
N TRP A 49 9.80 1.83 -12.18
CA TRP A 49 8.36 2.00 -11.99
C TRP A 49 7.85 1.32 -10.74
N LEU A 50 8.40 0.16 -10.36
CA LEU A 50 8.12 -0.48 -9.07
C LEU A 50 8.52 0.42 -7.89
N PHE A 51 9.68 1.07 -7.97
CA PHE A 51 10.12 1.99 -6.94
C PHE A 51 9.15 3.17 -6.76
N ILE A 52 8.71 3.78 -7.88
CA ILE A 52 7.71 4.86 -7.86
C ILE A 52 6.39 4.36 -7.30
N LEU A 53 5.93 3.17 -7.72
CA LEU A 53 4.71 2.55 -7.22
C LEU A 53 4.75 2.39 -5.69
N TYR A 54 5.85 1.83 -5.16
CA TYR A 54 6.03 1.62 -3.73
C TYR A 54 6.06 2.93 -2.94
N LEU A 55 6.73 3.95 -3.46
CA LEU A 55 6.74 5.28 -2.84
C LEU A 55 5.34 5.87 -2.77
N ALA A 56 4.62 5.88 -3.89
CA ALA A 56 3.27 6.41 -3.97
C ALA A 56 2.29 5.60 -3.09
N PHE A 57 2.40 4.28 -3.10
CA PHE A 57 1.59 3.39 -2.26
C PHE A 57 1.82 3.66 -0.76
N THR A 58 3.08 3.77 -0.35
CA THR A 58 3.44 4.08 1.03
C THR A 58 2.89 5.45 1.44
N PHE A 59 3.01 6.44 0.56
CA PHE A 59 2.54 7.79 0.81
C PHE A 59 1.03 7.85 0.96
N VAL A 60 0.27 7.26 0.04
CA VAL A 60 -1.19 7.19 0.09
C VAL A 60 -1.65 6.38 1.31
N GLY A 61 -1.01 5.25 1.59
CA GLY A 61 -1.34 4.39 2.72
C GLY A 61 -1.15 5.07 4.07
N LEU A 62 -0.04 5.80 4.26
CA LEU A 62 0.19 6.59 5.48
C LEU A 62 -0.83 7.71 5.63
N THR A 63 -1.16 8.40 4.53
CA THR A 63 -2.15 9.47 4.53
C THR A 63 -3.55 8.94 4.88
N GLN A 64 -3.95 7.80 4.31
CA GLN A 64 -5.23 7.15 4.63
C GLN A 64 -5.30 6.70 6.09
N GLN A 65 -4.22 6.10 6.62
CA GLN A 65 -4.19 5.69 8.03
C GLN A 65 -4.36 6.88 8.96
N ALA A 66 -3.62 7.93 8.71
CA ALA A 66 -3.70 9.14 9.50
C ALA A 66 -5.09 9.82 9.38
N TRP A 67 -5.72 9.77 8.20
CA TRP A 67 -7.08 10.27 7.99
C TRP A 67 -8.11 9.46 8.79
N GLY A 68 -8.00 8.13 8.84
CA GLY A 68 -8.83 7.28 9.68
C GLY A 68 -8.76 7.61 11.16
N VAL A 69 -7.59 8.03 11.66
CA VAL A 69 -7.43 8.52 13.05
C VAL A 69 -8.14 9.85 13.26
N ASP A 70 -8.03 10.79 12.32
CA ASP A 70 -8.62 12.12 12.45
C ASP A 70 -10.16 12.10 12.44
N ILE A 71 -10.77 11.17 11.70
CA ILE A 71 -12.23 11.02 11.59
C ILE A 71 -12.83 10.39 12.86
N SER A 72 -12.09 9.52 13.52
CA SER A 72 -12.56 8.74 14.65
C SER A 72 -12.33 9.48 15.98
N LYS A 73 -13.42 9.96 16.60
CA LYS A 73 -13.38 10.73 17.86
C LYS A 73 -13.20 9.84 19.09
N SER A 74 -13.67 8.59 19.04
CA SER A 74 -13.56 7.64 20.15
C SER A 74 -12.72 6.43 19.80
N TYR A 75 -12.25 5.70 20.81
CA TYR A 75 -11.53 4.43 20.62
C TYR A 75 -12.38 3.40 19.87
N ASN A 76 -13.66 3.31 20.21
CA ASN A 76 -14.59 2.36 19.59
C ASN A 76 -14.84 2.71 18.11
N ASP A 77 -14.97 3.98 17.75
CA ASP A 77 -15.15 4.41 16.37
C ASP A 77 -13.89 4.12 15.54
N ARG A 78 -12.72 4.33 16.14
CA ARG A 78 -11.43 4.01 15.53
C ARG A 78 -11.33 2.52 15.21
N SER A 79 -11.69 1.65 16.16
CA SER A 79 -11.71 0.20 15.96
C SER A 79 -12.66 -0.23 14.83
N LYS A 80 -13.85 0.39 14.76
CA LYS A 80 -14.81 0.13 13.67
C LYS A 80 -14.27 0.55 12.31
N VAL A 81 -13.70 1.74 12.19
CA VAL A 81 -13.13 2.26 10.92
C VAL A 81 -12.02 1.34 10.41
N TYR A 82 -11.12 0.92 11.29
CA TYR A 82 -10.06 -0.02 10.90
C TYR A 82 -10.59 -1.42 10.59
N GLY A 83 -11.60 -1.90 11.33
CA GLY A 83 -12.24 -3.18 11.07
C GLY A 83 -12.89 -3.23 9.68
N TRP A 84 -13.67 -2.21 9.32
CA TRP A 84 -14.26 -2.09 7.99
C TRP A 84 -13.22 -1.98 6.87
N ARG A 85 -12.15 -1.22 7.11
CA ARG A 85 -11.04 -1.12 6.18
C ARG A 85 -10.38 -2.49 5.93
N GLU A 86 -10.15 -3.25 7.00
CA GLU A 86 -9.51 -4.57 6.89
C GLU A 86 -10.41 -5.57 6.17
N MET A 87 -11.72 -5.57 6.43
CA MET A 87 -12.69 -6.35 5.65
C MET A 87 -12.63 -5.99 4.16
N GLY A 88 -12.64 -4.69 3.82
CA GLY A 88 -12.49 -4.25 2.44
C GLY A 88 -11.19 -4.71 1.79
N SER A 89 -10.09 -4.73 2.54
CA SER A 89 -8.79 -5.24 2.08
C SER A 89 -8.85 -6.74 1.75
N ILE A 90 -9.49 -7.54 2.60
CA ILE A 90 -9.67 -8.99 2.37
C ILE A 90 -10.53 -9.23 1.12
N PHE A 91 -11.66 -8.54 0.97
CA PHE A 91 -12.49 -8.66 -0.22
C PHE A 91 -11.75 -8.23 -1.51
N GLY A 92 -11.00 -7.14 -1.45
CA GLY A 92 -10.16 -6.69 -2.55
C GLY A 92 -9.11 -7.73 -2.94
N MET A 93 -8.42 -8.31 -1.96
CA MET A 93 -7.43 -9.36 -2.19
C MET A 93 -8.05 -10.61 -2.83
N MET A 94 -9.20 -11.06 -2.32
CA MET A 94 -9.92 -12.21 -2.89
C MET A 94 -10.35 -11.93 -4.33
N SER A 95 -10.83 -10.74 -4.64
CA SER A 95 -11.24 -10.34 -5.99
C SER A 95 -10.06 -10.38 -6.98
N VAL A 96 -8.89 -9.87 -6.56
CA VAL A 96 -7.68 -9.90 -7.40
C VAL A 96 -7.17 -11.32 -7.62
N LEU A 97 -7.26 -12.21 -6.62
CA LEU A 97 -6.85 -13.61 -6.74
C LEU A 97 -7.83 -14.44 -7.60
N ALA A 98 -9.12 -14.13 -7.55
CA ALA A 98 -10.13 -14.83 -8.34
C ALA A 98 -10.06 -14.49 -9.83
N LEU A 99 -9.61 -13.27 -10.17
CA LEU A 99 -9.61 -12.78 -11.55
C LEU A 99 -8.77 -13.64 -12.51
N PRO A 100 -7.51 -14.02 -12.20
CA PRO A 100 -6.74 -14.91 -13.07
C PRO A 100 -7.40 -16.28 -13.25
N ALA A 101 -7.96 -16.85 -12.18
CA ALA A 101 -8.63 -18.14 -12.26
C ALA A 101 -9.88 -18.12 -13.17
N ILE A 102 -10.64 -17.01 -13.14
CA ILE A 102 -11.77 -16.81 -14.04
C ILE A 102 -11.31 -16.66 -15.49
N LEU A 103 -10.26 -15.89 -15.74
CA LEU A 103 -9.71 -15.69 -17.08
C LEU A 103 -9.09 -16.96 -17.64
N GLU A 104 -8.39 -17.76 -16.82
CA GLU A 104 -7.84 -19.07 -17.20
C GLU A 104 -8.94 -20.04 -17.63
N SER A 105 -10.05 -20.08 -16.89
CA SER A 105 -11.21 -20.92 -17.25
C SER A 105 -11.85 -20.52 -18.60
N SER A 106 -11.64 -19.28 -19.04
CA SER A 106 -12.07 -18.77 -20.34
C SER A 106 -11.06 -18.99 -21.46
N GLY A 107 -9.92 -19.65 -21.18
CA GLY A 107 -8.85 -19.93 -22.14
C GLY A 107 -7.89 -18.77 -22.38
N ALA A 108 -7.85 -17.77 -21.49
CA ALA A 108 -6.95 -16.63 -21.62
C ALA A 108 -5.47 -17.01 -21.43
N ASN A 109 -4.61 -16.39 -22.21
CA ASN A 109 -3.17 -16.55 -22.08
C ASN A 109 -2.63 -15.79 -20.84
N PHE A 110 -1.44 -16.14 -20.38
CA PHE A 110 -0.79 -15.49 -19.22
C PHE A 110 -0.72 -13.96 -19.35
N THR A 111 -0.41 -13.44 -20.53
CA THR A 111 -0.37 -11.99 -20.80
C THR A 111 -1.75 -11.33 -20.64
N GLU A 112 -2.79 -12.01 -21.09
CA GLU A 112 -4.18 -11.54 -20.95
C GLU A 112 -4.64 -11.55 -19.48
N MET A 113 -4.24 -12.56 -18.71
CA MET A 113 -4.52 -12.61 -17.26
C MET A 113 -3.87 -11.44 -16.52
N VAL A 114 -2.57 -11.17 -16.79
CA VAL A 114 -1.85 -10.05 -16.18
C VAL A 114 -2.46 -8.70 -16.62
N GLY A 115 -2.78 -8.58 -17.91
CA GLY A 115 -3.46 -7.40 -18.45
C GLY A 115 -4.84 -7.17 -17.78
N GLY A 116 -5.61 -8.24 -17.59
CA GLY A 116 -6.90 -8.19 -16.89
C GLY A 116 -6.79 -7.70 -15.44
N MET A 117 -5.78 -8.16 -14.70
CA MET A 117 -5.46 -7.65 -13.36
C MET A 117 -5.09 -6.17 -13.40
N GLY A 118 -4.31 -5.75 -14.40
CA GLY A 118 -3.94 -4.35 -14.61
C GLY A 118 -5.16 -3.47 -14.85
N TYR A 119 -6.06 -3.86 -15.75
CA TYR A 119 -7.31 -3.13 -16.00
C TYR A 119 -8.18 -3.06 -14.74
N PHE A 120 -8.37 -4.17 -14.04
CA PHE A 120 -9.13 -4.17 -12.79
C PHE A 120 -8.56 -3.16 -11.79
N PHE A 121 -7.25 -3.13 -11.60
CA PHE A 121 -6.59 -2.21 -10.69
C PHE A 121 -6.77 -0.75 -11.12
N ILE A 122 -6.56 -0.45 -12.41
CA ILE A 122 -6.65 0.90 -12.97
C ILE A 122 -8.06 1.48 -12.88
N PHE A 123 -9.09 0.64 -13.00
CA PHE A 123 -10.48 1.09 -12.84
C PHE A 123 -10.93 1.13 -11.39
N ALA A 124 -10.60 0.12 -10.58
CA ALA A 124 -11.02 0.04 -9.20
C ALA A 124 -10.41 1.13 -8.31
N LEU A 125 -9.14 1.48 -8.54
CA LEU A 125 -8.41 2.44 -7.72
C LEU A 125 -8.99 3.85 -7.78
N PRO A 126 -9.26 4.47 -8.96
CA PRO A 126 -9.87 5.81 -9.01
C PRO A 126 -11.31 5.81 -8.51
N ILE A 127 -12.08 4.76 -8.77
CA ILE A 127 -13.46 4.64 -8.27
C ILE A 127 -13.47 4.64 -6.74
N THR A 128 -12.70 3.79 -6.11
CA THR A 128 -12.62 3.69 -4.65
C THR A 128 -12.04 4.96 -4.02
N ALA A 129 -11.03 5.57 -4.64
CA ALA A 129 -10.46 6.83 -4.18
C ALA A 129 -11.48 7.98 -4.28
N LEU A 130 -12.22 8.07 -5.39
CA LEU A 130 -13.25 9.08 -5.58
C LEU A 130 -14.36 8.95 -4.55
N PHE A 131 -14.86 7.71 -4.31
CA PHE A 131 -15.83 7.45 -3.25
C PHE A 131 -15.32 7.92 -1.88
N GLY A 132 -14.07 7.59 -1.53
CA GLY A 132 -13.46 8.04 -0.29
C GLY A 132 -13.38 9.57 -0.19
N LEU A 133 -12.93 10.24 -1.23
CA LEU A 133 -12.78 11.69 -1.27
C LEU A 133 -14.13 12.44 -1.22
N LEU A 134 -15.19 11.89 -1.79
CA LEU A 134 -16.52 12.51 -1.85
C LEU A 134 -17.32 12.28 -0.57
N ILE A 135 -17.33 11.05 -0.05
CA ILE A 135 -18.22 10.66 1.05
C ILE A 135 -17.64 11.01 2.41
N ILE A 136 -16.34 10.84 2.60
CA ILE A 136 -15.73 11.01 3.92
C ILE A 136 -15.48 12.51 4.18
N PRO A 137 -16.05 13.09 5.24
CA PRO A 137 -15.78 14.49 5.60
C PRO A 137 -14.33 14.65 6.07
N ASP A 138 -13.71 15.78 5.73
CA ASP A 138 -12.39 16.14 6.23
C ASP A 138 -12.55 17.32 7.19
N ASP A 139 -12.14 17.15 8.45
CA ASP A 139 -12.22 18.19 9.45
C ASP A 139 -11.19 19.28 9.15
N LYS A 140 -11.69 20.45 8.80
CA LYS A 140 -10.85 21.63 8.51
C LYS A 140 -10.20 22.24 9.76
N LYS A 141 -10.69 21.89 10.95
CA LYS A 141 -10.23 22.37 12.25
C LYS A 141 -9.42 21.27 12.97
N SER A 142 -8.18 21.10 12.56
CA SER A 142 -7.17 20.59 13.49
C SER A 142 -6.50 21.83 14.10
N GLU A 143 -6.87 22.18 15.32
CA GLU A 143 -6.12 23.10 16.15
C GLU A 143 -4.66 22.66 16.17
N GLY A 144 -3.77 23.62 15.95
CA GLY A 144 -2.34 23.40 15.80
C GLY A 144 -1.76 22.59 16.97
N THR A 145 -1.71 21.31 16.81
CA THR A 145 -0.85 20.46 17.64
C THR A 145 0.57 20.85 17.28
N SER A 146 1.27 21.46 18.24
CA SER A 146 2.69 21.73 18.14
C SER A 146 3.41 20.41 17.83
N PHE A 147 3.99 20.33 16.64
CA PHE A 147 4.72 19.12 16.26
C PHE A 147 5.93 18.95 17.17
N PRO A 148 6.14 17.79 17.77
CA PRO A 148 7.36 17.51 18.50
C PRO A 148 8.54 17.69 17.55
N LYS A 149 9.55 18.43 17.99
CA LYS A 149 10.80 18.55 17.22
C LYS A 149 11.44 17.17 17.11
N ILE A 150 12.17 16.93 16.03
CA ILE A 150 12.89 15.65 15.82
C ILE A 150 13.81 15.34 17.03
N SER A 151 14.33 16.37 17.71
CA SER A 151 15.09 16.25 18.96
C SER A 151 14.31 15.65 20.13
N ASP A 152 12.96 15.72 20.09
CA ASP A 152 12.13 15.27 21.21
C ASP A 152 11.71 13.79 21.06
N ILE A 153 11.98 13.18 19.90
CA ILE A 153 11.65 11.77 19.60
C ILE A 153 12.28 10.81 20.62
N PRO A 154 13.58 10.93 20.99
CA PRO A 154 14.16 10.05 22.01
C PRO A 154 13.50 10.19 23.37
N LEU A 155 13.03 11.39 23.71
CA LEU A 155 12.36 11.69 24.97
C LEU A 155 10.94 11.10 25.02
N LEU A 156 10.22 11.13 23.88
CA LEU A 156 8.89 10.53 23.71
C LEU A 156 8.93 9.00 23.73
N LEU A 157 10.04 8.41 23.30
CA LEU A 157 10.27 6.97 23.33
C LEU A 157 10.63 6.49 24.74
N LYS A 158 11.42 7.26 25.48
CA LYS A 158 11.91 6.91 26.82
C LYS A 158 10.79 7.10 27.85
N GLY A 159 10.13 6.02 28.24
CA GLY A 159 9.09 6.01 29.27
C GLY A 159 7.68 5.74 28.77
N ASN A 160 7.45 5.64 27.48
CA ASN A 160 6.13 5.29 26.92
C ASN A 160 6.08 3.80 26.57
N ARG A 161 5.90 2.95 27.60
CA ARG A 161 5.83 1.48 27.45
C ARG A 161 4.93 1.00 26.31
N PRO A 162 3.70 1.54 26.09
CA PRO A 162 2.88 1.15 24.94
C PRO A 162 3.56 1.41 23.60
N LEU A 163 4.30 2.52 23.47
CA LEU A 163 4.98 2.88 22.22
C LEU A 163 6.18 1.96 21.97
N GLU A 164 6.93 1.62 23.01
CA GLU A 164 8.03 0.64 22.93
C GLU A 164 7.53 -0.73 22.48
N ILE A 165 6.40 -1.20 23.04
CA ILE A 165 5.77 -2.48 22.66
C ILE A 165 5.35 -2.47 21.19
N ILE A 166 4.71 -1.38 20.72
CA ILE A 166 4.27 -1.25 19.32
C ILE A 166 5.46 -1.26 18.37
N ILE A 167 6.54 -0.55 18.70
CA ILE A 167 7.76 -0.53 17.89
C ILE A 167 8.41 -1.93 17.85
N TYR A 168 8.50 -2.60 19.00
CA TYR A 168 9.04 -3.95 19.08
C TYR A 168 8.22 -4.95 18.29
N GLN A 169 6.89 -4.88 18.39
CA GLN A 169 5.96 -5.71 17.63
C GLN A 169 6.08 -5.48 16.11
N LYS A 170 6.19 -4.21 15.69
CA LYS A 170 6.42 -3.85 14.28
C LYS A 170 7.77 -4.37 13.78
N TYR A 171 8.81 -4.26 14.60
CA TYR A 171 10.14 -4.78 14.27
C TYR A 171 10.12 -6.31 14.14
N LEU A 172 9.50 -7.01 15.10
CA LEU A 172 9.33 -8.46 15.05
C LEU A 172 8.57 -8.91 13.80
N HIS A 173 7.47 -8.22 13.48
CA HIS A 173 6.70 -8.49 12.26
C HIS A 173 7.52 -8.30 10.99
N LEU A 174 8.34 -7.26 10.93
CA LEU A 174 9.26 -7.01 9.81
C LEU A 174 10.29 -8.13 9.67
N VAL A 175 10.90 -8.56 10.78
CA VAL A 175 11.88 -9.67 10.81
C VAL A 175 11.23 -10.97 10.33
N VAL A 176 10.02 -11.30 10.81
CA VAL A 176 9.28 -12.49 10.36
C VAL A 176 8.95 -12.41 8.86
N HIS A 177 8.59 -11.24 8.36
CA HIS A 177 8.31 -11.02 6.93
C HIS A 177 9.57 -11.24 6.08
N ILE A 178 10.71 -10.71 6.51
CA ILE A 178 12.00 -10.91 5.82
C ILE A 178 12.39 -12.39 5.81
N LEU A 179 12.25 -13.09 6.93
CA LEU A 179 12.55 -14.52 7.03
C LEU A 179 11.63 -15.37 6.12
N ASN A 180 10.36 -15.02 6.02
CA ASN A 180 9.42 -15.70 5.12
C ASN A 180 9.75 -15.42 3.64
N LEU A 181 10.14 -14.21 3.29
CA LEU A 181 10.62 -13.86 1.97
C LEU A 181 11.89 -14.65 1.61
N GLN A 182 12.83 -14.77 2.54
CA GLN A 182 14.04 -15.55 2.36
C GLN A 182 13.73 -17.04 2.14
N LYS A 183 12.80 -17.62 2.90
CA LYS A 183 12.30 -19.00 2.68
C LYS A 183 11.66 -19.17 1.31
N CYS A 184 10.85 -18.20 0.87
CA CYS A 184 10.20 -18.24 -0.43
C CYS A 184 11.23 -18.19 -1.57
N ILE A 185 12.24 -17.33 -1.47
CA ILE A 185 13.34 -17.24 -2.45
C ILE A 185 14.15 -18.53 -2.48
N MET A 186 14.49 -19.09 -1.32
CA MET A 186 15.20 -20.36 -1.23
C MET A 186 14.41 -21.49 -1.90
N ASN A 187 13.11 -21.60 -1.65
CA ASN A 187 12.27 -22.58 -2.29
C ASN A 187 12.20 -22.42 -3.81
N LEU A 188 12.11 -21.18 -4.32
CA LEU A 188 12.15 -20.89 -5.75
C LEU A 188 13.50 -21.28 -6.39
N VAL A 189 14.62 -21.03 -5.71
CA VAL A 189 15.96 -21.39 -6.17
C VAL A 189 16.12 -22.91 -6.17
N TYR A 190 15.65 -23.62 -5.12
CA TYR A 190 15.65 -25.09 -5.08
C TYR A 190 14.79 -25.69 -6.17
N TRP A 191 13.59 -25.15 -6.39
CA TRP A 191 12.67 -25.62 -7.43
C TRP A 191 13.26 -25.47 -8.83
N LYS A 192 13.91 -24.33 -9.10
CA LYS A 192 14.62 -24.06 -10.36
C LYS A 192 15.80 -25.03 -10.58
N LYS A 193 16.48 -25.43 -9.51
CA LYS A 193 17.59 -26.39 -9.56
C LYS A 193 17.10 -27.81 -9.83
N ILE A 194 15.99 -28.23 -9.22
CA ILE A 194 15.37 -29.53 -9.43
C ILE A 194 14.88 -29.65 -10.88
N LYS A 195 14.15 -28.64 -11.38
CA LYS A 195 13.64 -28.62 -12.77
C LYS A 195 14.76 -28.66 -13.82
N LYS A 196 15.93 -28.10 -13.50
CA LYS A 196 17.10 -28.16 -14.38
C LYS A 196 17.75 -29.57 -14.41
N ILE A 197 17.61 -30.33 -13.33
CA ILE A 197 18.10 -31.71 -13.25
C ILE A 197 17.15 -32.65 -13.98
N GLU A 198 15.82 -32.48 -13.86
CA GLU A 198 14.82 -33.26 -14.59
C GLU A 198 14.88 -33.05 -16.11
N LEU A 199 15.38 -31.91 -16.60
CA LEU A 199 15.56 -31.64 -18.02
C LEU A 199 16.89 -32.19 -18.60
N LEU A 200 17.78 -32.70 -17.74
CA LEU A 200 19.10 -33.25 -18.12
C LEU A 200 19.12 -34.79 -18.05
N VAL A 201 18.04 -35.44 -17.59
CA VAL A 201 17.82 -36.90 -17.61
C VAL A 201 16.77 -37.23 -18.68
#